data_79a66f6a4bce5df4dc25515b9c68dc8f
#
_entry.id   79a66f6a4bce5df4dc25515b9c68dc8f
#
_cell.length_a   1.000
_cell.length_b   1.000
_cell.length_c   1.000
_cell.angle_alpha   90.00
_cell.angle_beta   90.00
_cell.angle_gamma   90.00
#
_symmetry.space_group_name_H-M   'P 1'
#
loop_
_entity.id
_entity.type
_entity.pdbx_description
1 polymer ?
#
loop_
_entity_poly.entity_id
_entity_poly.type
_entity_poly.pdbx_seq_one_letter_code
_entity_poly.pdbx_strand_id
1 'polypeptide(L)'
;EILIGLVGSEMCIRDRLEPYCYGQFTEGKASPHFGRSHVHWLTGTASTVMVGSVEGILGMRPDFYGLRIAPSIPAEWDGFTVEKDFRGKHLHIEVKNPGHAESGFKCMEINGQTIFNNYVKDEWLMSNGDNIIILYMS
;
A
#
# COMPACT_ATOMS: atom_id res chain seq x y z
N GLU A 1 3.87 -9.16 -7.94
CA GLU A 1 4.05 -10.58 -7.47
C GLU A 1 3.69 -10.80 -5.99
N ILE A 2 3.88 -9.86 -5.09
CA ILE A 2 3.54 -10.03 -3.64
C ILE A 2 2.04 -10.21 -3.40
N LEU A 3 1.19 -9.53 -4.15
CA LEU A 3 -0.26 -9.75 -4.10
C LEU A 3 -0.69 -11.10 -4.70
N ILE A 4 0.15 -11.68 -5.54
CA ILE A 4 -0.01 -13.01 -6.14
C ILE A 4 0.15 -14.13 -5.12
N GLY A 5 0.96 -13.94 -4.08
CA GLY A 5 1.22 -14.95 -3.05
C GLY A 5 0.26 -14.95 -1.87
N LEU A 6 -0.37 -13.81 -1.55
CA LEU A 6 -1.24 -13.66 -0.36
C LEU A 6 -2.70 -14.04 -0.59
N VAL A 7 -3.20 -13.90 -1.82
CA VAL A 7 -4.53 -14.39 -2.22
C VAL A 7 -4.35 -14.84 -3.67
N GLY A 8 -3.95 -16.09 -3.86
CA GLY A 8 -3.47 -16.62 -5.11
C GLY A 8 -4.19 -16.11 -6.34
N SER A 9 -3.54 -15.26 -7.12
CA SER A 9 -4.04 -14.81 -8.42
C SER A 9 -4.25 -15.98 -9.39
N GLU A 10 -3.46 -17.05 -9.27
CA GLU A 10 -3.72 -18.32 -9.96
C GLU A 10 -5.01 -18.99 -9.44
N MET A 11 -5.36 -18.81 -8.18
CA MET A 11 -6.62 -19.29 -7.65
C MET A 11 -7.81 -18.54 -8.21
N CYS A 12 -7.78 -17.21 -8.27
CA CYS A 12 -8.87 -16.41 -8.85
C CYS A 12 -9.15 -16.75 -10.33
N ILE A 13 -8.14 -17.11 -11.10
CA ILE A 13 -8.32 -17.55 -12.50
C ILE A 13 -8.94 -18.95 -12.60
N ARG A 14 -8.71 -19.82 -11.61
CA ARG A 14 -9.23 -21.18 -11.54
C ARG A 14 -10.59 -21.31 -10.85
N ASP A 15 -10.92 -20.39 -9.95
CA ASP A 15 -12.05 -20.50 -9.03
C ASP A 15 -13.39 -20.13 -9.63
N ARG A 16 -13.43 -19.69 -10.87
CA ARG A 16 -14.66 -19.23 -11.53
C ARG A 16 -15.36 -18.07 -10.82
N LEU A 17 -14.59 -17.26 -10.08
CA LEU A 17 -15.06 -15.98 -9.53
C LEU A 17 -14.90 -14.85 -10.54
N GLU A 18 -15.60 -13.76 -10.30
CA GLU A 18 -15.40 -12.53 -11.04
C GLU A 18 -13.96 -12.01 -10.85
N PRO A 19 -13.31 -11.46 -11.89
CA PRO A 19 -12.02 -10.82 -11.75
C PRO A 19 -12.05 -9.75 -10.65
N TYR A 20 -10.96 -9.67 -9.89
CA TYR A 20 -10.79 -8.67 -8.80
C TYR A 20 -11.72 -8.84 -7.61
N CYS A 21 -12.39 -9.98 -7.47
CA CYS A 21 -13.21 -10.32 -6.33
C CYS A 21 -12.46 -11.21 -5.34
N TYR A 22 -12.58 -10.92 -4.04
CA TYR A 22 -12.03 -11.76 -2.98
C TYR A 22 -13.09 -12.68 -2.42
N GLY A 23 -12.77 -13.98 -2.33
CA GLY A 23 -13.60 -14.96 -1.63
C GLY A 23 -13.27 -15.02 -0.15
N GLN A 24 -14.24 -15.41 0.68
CA GLN A 24 -14.05 -15.60 2.11
C GLN A 24 -13.18 -16.82 2.40
N PHE A 25 -13.35 -17.90 1.64
CA PHE A 25 -12.55 -19.10 1.73
C PHE A 25 -12.46 -19.81 0.38
N THR A 26 -11.44 -20.64 0.25
CA THR A 26 -11.21 -21.49 -0.93
C THR A 26 -11.09 -22.94 -0.50
N GLU A 27 -11.71 -23.84 -1.25
CA GLU A 27 -11.70 -25.27 -0.98
C GLU A 27 -10.29 -25.84 -1.13
N GLY A 28 -9.83 -26.54 -0.10
CA GLY A 28 -8.51 -27.15 -0.05
C GLY A 28 -8.39 -28.42 -0.91
N LYS A 29 -7.18 -29.01 -0.95
CA LYS A 29 -6.82 -30.16 -1.79
C LYS A 29 -7.66 -31.43 -1.57
N ALA A 30 -8.28 -31.57 -0.40
CA ALA A 30 -9.13 -32.71 -0.07
C ALA A 30 -10.54 -32.62 -0.65
N SER A 31 -10.94 -31.46 -1.15
CA SER A 31 -12.25 -31.25 -1.76
C SER A 31 -12.29 -31.74 -3.21
N PRO A 32 -13.41 -32.34 -3.66
CA PRO A 32 -13.62 -32.65 -5.07
C PRO A 32 -13.71 -31.37 -5.93
N HIS A 33 -13.88 -30.21 -5.30
CA HIS A 33 -13.92 -28.90 -5.93
C HIS A 33 -12.70 -28.03 -5.55
N PHE A 34 -11.54 -28.66 -5.39
CA PHE A 34 -10.30 -27.96 -5.06
C PHE A 34 -10.10 -26.68 -5.87
N GLY A 35 -9.78 -25.59 -5.17
CA GLY A 35 -9.58 -24.27 -5.75
C GLY A 35 -10.86 -23.44 -5.89
N ARG A 36 -12.05 -23.99 -5.65
CA ARG A 36 -13.28 -23.21 -5.70
C ARG A 36 -13.38 -22.26 -4.52
N SER A 37 -13.57 -20.98 -4.79
CA SER A 37 -13.82 -19.95 -3.77
C SER A 37 -15.31 -19.68 -3.55
N HIS A 38 -15.63 -19.21 -2.35
CA HIS A 38 -17.00 -18.97 -1.92
C HIS A 38 -17.16 -17.63 -1.22
N VAL A 39 -18.40 -17.16 -1.15
CA VAL A 39 -18.80 -15.94 -0.45
C VAL A 39 -17.99 -14.72 -0.89
N HIS A 40 -17.97 -14.51 -2.18
CA HIS A 40 -17.41 -13.31 -2.79
C HIS A 40 -18.36 -12.11 -2.57
N TRP A 41 -17.82 -10.89 -2.59
CA TRP A 41 -18.52 -9.63 -2.32
C TRP A 41 -19.02 -9.43 -0.88
N LEU A 42 -19.20 -10.47 -0.10
CA LEU A 42 -19.69 -10.43 1.28
C LEU A 42 -18.58 -10.61 2.32
N THR A 43 -17.34 -10.57 1.90
CA THR A 43 -16.18 -10.77 2.78
C THR A 43 -15.52 -9.45 3.15
N GLY A 44 -15.09 -9.31 4.40
CA GLY A 44 -14.21 -8.23 4.84
C GLY A 44 -12.78 -8.33 4.29
N THR A 45 -12.42 -9.38 3.58
CA THR A 45 -11.08 -9.59 3.01
C THR A 45 -10.69 -8.46 2.07
N ALA A 46 -11.61 -7.98 1.22
CA ALA A 46 -11.33 -6.91 0.27
C ALA A 46 -10.88 -5.62 0.98
N SER A 47 -11.59 -5.19 2.01
CA SER A 47 -11.23 -4.01 2.80
C SER A 47 -9.94 -4.22 3.59
N THR A 48 -9.74 -5.41 4.17
CA THR A 48 -8.52 -5.76 4.89
C THR A 48 -7.29 -5.74 3.99
N VAL A 49 -7.40 -6.29 2.76
CA VAL A 49 -6.30 -6.26 1.78
C VAL A 49 -6.02 -4.84 1.32
N MET A 50 -7.05 -4.01 1.11
CA MET A 50 -6.87 -2.60 0.76
C MET A 50 -6.09 -1.86 1.86
N VAL A 51 -6.52 -1.98 3.11
CA VAL A 51 -5.82 -1.36 4.26
C VAL A 51 -4.42 -1.93 4.38
N GLY A 52 -4.24 -3.25 4.29
CA GLY A 52 -2.93 -3.90 4.34
C GLY A 52 -1.99 -3.44 3.23
N SER A 53 -2.50 -3.20 2.03
CA SER A 53 -1.70 -2.69 0.91
C SER A 53 -1.27 -1.24 1.14
N VAL A 54 -2.20 -0.37 1.54
CA VAL A 54 -1.92 1.06 1.71
C VAL A 54 -1.10 1.32 2.97
N GLU A 55 -1.48 0.75 4.11
CA GLU A 55 -0.81 1.02 5.39
C GLU A 55 0.36 0.07 5.66
N GLY A 56 0.28 -1.17 5.20
CA GLY A 56 1.32 -2.18 5.40
C GLY A 56 2.44 -2.11 4.36
N ILE A 57 2.11 -2.20 3.08
CA ILE A 57 3.10 -2.27 1.99
C ILE A 57 3.57 -0.87 1.60
N LEU A 58 2.67 0.02 1.18
CA LEU A 58 3.02 1.39 0.81
C LEU A 58 3.38 2.25 2.03
N GLY A 59 3.00 1.82 3.23
CA GLY A 59 3.38 2.46 4.48
C GLY A 59 2.69 3.78 4.77
N MET A 60 1.56 4.08 4.12
CA MET A 60 0.82 5.33 4.28
C MET A 60 -0.12 5.23 5.49
N ARG A 61 0.37 5.59 6.67
CA ARG A 61 -0.36 5.45 7.94
C ARG A 61 -0.80 6.80 8.47
N PRO A 62 -2.07 7.18 8.27
CA PRO A 62 -2.62 8.39 8.86
C PRO A 62 -2.77 8.23 10.38
N ASP A 63 -2.53 9.29 11.12
CA ASP A 63 -2.83 9.39 12.53
C ASP A 63 -3.50 10.73 12.87
N PHE A 64 -3.71 11.01 14.16
CA PHE A 64 -4.44 12.20 14.58
C PHE A 64 -3.75 13.52 14.21
N TYR A 65 -2.42 13.56 14.13
CA TYR A 65 -1.66 14.79 13.91
C TYR A 65 -1.03 14.88 12.52
N GLY A 66 -1.04 13.81 11.71
CA GLY A 66 -0.40 13.82 10.40
C GLY A 66 -0.41 12.47 9.69
N LEU A 67 0.61 12.26 8.87
CA LEU A 67 0.80 11.07 8.06
C LEU A 67 2.20 10.50 8.28
N ARG A 68 2.30 9.25 8.73
CA ARG A 68 3.56 8.50 8.75
C ARG A 68 3.75 7.79 7.42
N ILE A 69 4.95 7.88 6.86
CA ILE A 69 5.31 7.19 5.61
C ILE A 69 6.43 6.20 5.93
N ALA A 70 6.12 4.90 5.92
CA ALA A 70 7.03 3.83 6.29
C ALA A 70 6.84 2.62 5.36
N PRO A 71 7.35 2.68 4.13
CA PRO A 71 7.19 1.62 3.14
C PRO A 71 7.85 0.31 3.57
N SER A 72 7.23 -0.81 3.16
CA SER A 72 7.82 -2.14 3.23
C SER A 72 7.54 -2.81 1.89
N ILE A 73 8.50 -2.74 0.98
CA ILE A 73 8.36 -3.11 -0.43
C ILE A 73 9.42 -4.15 -0.83
N PRO A 74 9.22 -4.86 -1.94
CA PRO A 74 10.25 -5.74 -2.49
C PRO A 74 11.53 -4.97 -2.81
N ALA A 75 12.68 -5.59 -2.56
CA ALA A 75 13.98 -5.01 -2.87
C ALA A 75 14.15 -4.68 -4.37
N GLU A 76 13.43 -5.39 -5.24
CA GLU A 76 13.47 -5.16 -6.69
C GLU A 76 12.76 -3.88 -7.14
N TRP A 77 12.01 -3.22 -6.26
CA TRP A 77 11.34 -1.97 -6.59
C TRP A 77 12.28 -0.79 -6.40
N ASP A 78 12.48 -0.01 -7.45
CA ASP A 78 13.24 1.25 -7.41
C ASP A 78 12.53 2.35 -6.61
N GLY A 79 11.24 2.15 -6.36
CA GLY A 79 10.36 3.08 -5.67
C GLY A 79 8.94 3.01 -6.21
N PHE A 80 8.12 3.99 -5.84
CA PHE A 80 6.74 4.12 -6.31
C PHE A 80 6.24 5.56 -6.09
N THR A 81 5.11 5.88 -6.71
CA THR A 81 4.43 7.17 -6.54
C THR A 81 2.99 6.95 -6.04
N VAL A 82 2.53 7.83 -5.17
CA VAL A 82 1.16 7.82 -4.63
C VAL A 82 0.58 9.22 -4.73
N GLU A 83 -0.60 9.32 -5.32
CA GLU A 83 -1.45 10.49 -5.23
C GLU A 83 -2.48 10.26 -4.10
N LYS A 84 -2.56 11.20 -3.18
CA LYS A 84 -3.44 11.04 -2.01
C LYS A 84 -4.04 12.36 -1.57
N ASP A 85 -5.35 12.36 -1.43
CA ASP A 85 -6.04 13.42 -0.71
C ASP A 85 -5.99 13.14 0.79
N PHE A 86 -5.43 14.07 1.56
CA PHE A 86 -5.29 13.97 2.99
C PHE A 86 -5.77 15.26 3.65
N ARG A 87 -6.91 15.20 4.35
CA ARG A 87 -7.53 16.31 5.07
C ARG A 87 -7.79 17.54 4.19
N GLY A 88 -8.24 17.31 2.96
CA GLY A 88 -8.53 18.37 2.00
C GLY A 88 -7.29 18.98 1.33
N LYS A 89 -6.12 18.38 1.54
CA LYS A 89 -4.85 18.75 0.89
C LYS A 89 -4.46 17.64 -0.07
N HIS A 90 -4.02 18.01 -1.26
CA HIS A 90 -3.52 17.05 -2.23
C HIS A 90 -2.03 16.80 -2.01
N LEU A 91 -1.64 15.51 -1.97
CA LEU A 91 -0.27 15.05 -1.74
C LEU A 91 0.20 14.24 -2.94
N HIS A 92 1.32 14.65 -3.53
CA HIS A 92 2.10 13.88 -4.47
C HIS A 92 3.29 13.30 -3.73
N ILE A 93 3.28 11.98 -3.50
CA ILE A 93 4.29 11.28 -2.68
C ILE A 93 5.12 10.39 -3.59
N GLU A 94 6.41 10.68 -3.70
CA GLU A 94 7.38 9.85 -4.41
C GLU A 94 8.27 9.14 -3.40
N VAL A 95 8.33 7.83 -3.45
CA VAL A 95 9.27 7.01 -2.67
C VAL A 95 10.38 6.53 -3.58
N LYS A 96 11.62 6.79 -3.21
CA LYS A 96 12.85 6.40 -3.93
C LYS A 96 13.59 5.35 -3.13
N ASN A 97 13.94 4.23 -3.78
CA ASN A 97 14.65 3.11 -3.18
C ASN A 97 15.96 2.78 -3.92
N PRO A 98 16.91 3.73 -3.98
CA PRO A 98 18.18 3.51 -4.71
C PRO A 98 19.07 2.43 -4.10
N GLY A 99 18.85 2.09 -2.84
CA GLY A 99 19.58 1.06 -2.11
C GLY A 99 18.94 -0.32 -2.17
N HIS A 100 17.82 -0.48 -2.88
CA HIS A 100 17.08 -1.75 -2.95
C HIS A 100 16.77 -2.34 -1.56
N ALA A 101 16.41 -1.45 -0.62
CA ALA A 101 16.01 -1.84 0.72
C ALA A 101 14.55 -2.34 0.75
N GLU A 102 14.27 -3.37 1.53
CA GLU A 102 12.89 -3.85 1.73
C GLU A 102 12.10 -2.94 2.67
N SER A 103 12.79 -2.23 3.54
CA SER A 103 12.23 -1.24 4.47
C SER A 103 13.36 -0.31 4.93
N GLY A 104 12.98 0.76 5.59
CA GLY A 104 13.96 1.70 6.13
C GLY A 104 13.70 3.12 5.66
N PHE A 105 14.40 4.06 6.27
CA PHE A 105 14.22 5.48 6.07
C PHE A 105 15.55 6.22 6.19
N LYS A 106 15.88 7.02 5.22
CA LYS A 106 17.06 7.89 5.22
C LYS A 106 16.70 9.34 5.51
N CYS A 107 15.90 9.93 4.65
CA CYS A 107 15.42 11.31 4.78
C CYS A 107 14.15 11.48 3.95
N MET A 108 13.47 12.59 4.17
CA MET A 108 12.28 12.99 3.42
C MET A 108 12.38 14.47 3.06
N GLU A 109 11.88 14.84 1.90
CA GLU A 109 11.72 16.21 1.48
C GLU A 109 10.23 16.54 1.41
N ILE A 110 9.82 17.63 2.03
CA ILE A 110 8.45 18.15 1.94
C ILE A 110 8.52 19.56 1.37
N ASN A 111 7.94 19.76 0.19
CA ASN A 111 7.92 21.05 -0.50
C ASN A 111 9.32 21.69 -0.61
N GLY A 112 10.36 20.87 -0.86
CA GLY A 112 11.75 21.28 -0.96
C GLY A 112 12.51 21.44 0.35
N GLN A 113 11.91 21.16 1.50
CA GLN A 113 12.58 21.15 2.80
C GLN A 113 12.93 19.73 3.23
N THR A 114 14.20 19.47 3.50
CA THR A 114 14.67 18.16 3.96
C THR A 114 14.38 17.95 5.44
N ILE A 115 13.82 16.80 5.77
CA ILE A 115 13.45 16.39 7.12
C ILE A 115 14.04 15.01 7.41
N PHE A 116 14.61 14.83 8.60
CA PHE A 116 15.17 13.56 9.07
C PHE A 116 14.18 12.81 9.97
N ASN A 117 12.92 12.73 9.51
CA ASN A 117 11.82 12.03 10.13
C ASN A 117 10.90 11.51 9.03
N ASN A 118 10.28 10.36 9.24
CA ASN A 118 9.32 9.76 8.31
C ASN A 118 7.86 10.15 8.61
N TYR A 119 7.67 11.27 9.29
CA TYR A 119 6.37 11.77 9.70
C TYR A 119 6.10 13.15 9.11
N VAL A 120 4.99 13.27 8.41
CA VAL A 120 4.50 14.50 7.79
C VAL A 120 3.47 15.12 8.72
N LYS A 121 3.78 16.24 9.35
CA LYS A 121 2.81 16.97 10.16
C LYS A 121 1.82 17.73 9.26
N ASP A 122 0.56 17.77 9.67
CA ASP A 122 -0.48 18.48 8.93
C ASP A 122 -0.17 19.97 8.75
N GLU A 123 0.46 20.60 9.75
CA GLU A 123 0.86 22.00 9.74
C GLU A 123 1.95 22.35 8.71
N TRP A 124 2.69 21.34 8.19
CA TRP A 124 3.73 21.54 7.17
C TRP A 124 3.20 21.51 5.74
N LEU A 125 1.93 21.10 5.60
CA LEU A 125 1.28 20.98 4.32
C LEU A 125 0.53 22.25 3.93
N MET A 126 0.69 22.67 2.69
CA MET A 126 -0.04 23.79 2.11
C MET A 126 -1.52 23.43 1.98
N SER A 127 -2.39 24.39 2.34
CA SER A 127 -3.85 24.22 2.21
C SER A 127 -4.33 24.40 0.78
N ASN A 128 -3.58 25.12 -0.05
CA ASN A 128 -3.89 25.34 -1.45
C ASN A 128 -2.68 24.93 -2.31
N GLY A 129 -2.94 24.13 -3.36
CA GLY A 129 -1.92 23.60 -4.26
C GLY A 129 -1.45 22.20 -3.88
N ASP A 130 -0.56 21.67 -4.69
CA ASP A 130 -0.02 20.33 -4.54
C ASP A 130 1.13 20.33 -3.53
N ASN A 131 1.11 19.37 -2.63
CA ASN A 131 2.22 19.11 -1.71
C ASN A 131 3.10 18.01 -2.26
N ILE A 132 4.35 18.30 -2.51
CA ILE A 132 5.33 17.34 -3.04
C ILE A 132 6.13 16.77 -1.89
N ILE A 133 6.08 15.46 -1.73
CA ILE A 133 6.78 14.72 -0.69
C ILE A 133 7.67 13.68 -1.37
N ILE A 134 8.97 13.71 -1.10
CA ILE A 134 9.93 12.73 -1.62
C ILE A 134 10.56 12.01 -0.43
N LEU A 135 10.40 10.69 -0.35
CA LEU A 135 10.99 9.86 0.69
C LEU A 135 12.12 9.01 0.09
N TYR A 136 13.27 9.01 0.74
CA TYR A 136 14.41 8.16 0.40
C TYR A 136 14.52 7.00 1.39
N MET A 137 14.48 5.78 0.87
CA MET A 137 14.70 4.55 1.64
C MET A 137 16.20 4.26 1.79
N SER A 138 16.56 3.52 2.85
CA SER A 138 17.95 3.07 3.12
C SER A 138 17.98 1.76 3.86
#